data_71b507eba00dc54b987c7578e9bf4c62
#
_entry.id   71b507eba00dc54b987c7578e9bf4c62
#
_cell.length_a   1.000
_cell.length_b   1.000
_cell.length_c   1.000
_cell.angle_alpha   90.00
_cell.angle_beta   90.00
_cell.angle_gamma   90.00
#
_symmetry.space_group_name_H-M   'P 1'
#
loop_
_entity.id
_entity.type
_entity.pdbx_description
1 polymer ?
#
loop_
_entity_poly.entity_id
_entity_poly.type
_entity_poly.pdbx_seq_one_letter_code
_entity_poly.pdbx_strand_id
1 'polypeptide(L)'
;MGYQHIAIEDFRRARRQAAVQDLLRRLSGKTNELLVYDEVRRQLKATNLRSTGLHDIPLEAIVGSVGRAKDFTRNFLPLNDNYEQRWARVKTAVNDAPGVPPIEVYKLGEAYFVIDGNHRVSVARDMGLSTIAAHVTEVDARVPLSPDDDPEEIICKARYTDFLEKTNLDHLRPEADLLMTFCGSYRLLEDHIEVHRYFMGLDWQRDIGWEEAVTHWYDDVYQPVVQLIRERGLLHDFPGRTETDLYVLLAEYRAELEDALGWSVGAESVANQLADSKSQRPARIMARLGERIRNLLTPEELIPGPPPGTWRQDRLATRQDERLFTDILVAARGAEEDMAMLDHAILLAQREGARLLAFHVRKPTETAEEAEPVRQRFEDRCRAAGVNVTAASRPSESTASEIIARAIWADLVVLHLNHPPGEKLLGRLSSGFRKIIHRSPRPILAVPTGVQSPMDRALLAYDGEAKSQEALFVAAYIAQRWGVQLAVVTVLKEATHEGKLAEAQAYLENQGITAVYHERPRPDSGTSQAILEVAAEENSNILLIGGYEASPVVQVVLGSTLDRLLREFSQPLLICR
;
A
#
# COMPACT_ATOMS: atom_id res chain seq x y z
N MET A 1 39.96 -46.78 33.69
CA MET A 1 38.54 -46.97 34.08
C MET A 1 37.79 -45.67 34.33
N GLY A 2 38.42 -44.59 34.81
CA GLY A 2 37.71 -43.34 35.15
C GLY A 2 37.06 -42.60 33.94
N TYR A 3 37.77 -42.47 32.82
CA TYR A 3 37.26 -41.68 31.67
C TYR A 3 36.04 -42.30 30.97
N GLN A 4 35.96 -43.61 30.90
CA GLN A 4 34.83 -44.30 30.29
C GLN A 4 33.55 -44.17 31.13
N HIS A 5 33.66 -44.10 32.45
CA HIS A 5 32.54 -43.91 33.36
C HIS A 5 31.99 -42.47 33.23
N ILE A 6 32.87 -41.48 33.16
CA ILE A 6 32.48 -40.07 32.93
C ILE A 6 31.77 -39.91 31.59
N ALA A 7 32.28 -40.53 30.51
CA ALA A 7 31.67 -40.49 29.20
C ALA A 7 30.25 -41.11 29.16
N ILE A 8 29.97 -42.13 29.96
CA ILE A 8 28.64 -42.73 30.11
C ILE A 8 27.68 -41.79 30.86
N GLU A 9 28.17 -41.13 31.91
CA GLU A 9 27.35 -40.14 32.64
C GLU A 9 27.01 -38.93 31.76
N ASP A 10 27.94 -38.47 30.94
CA ASP A 10 27.72 -37.38 29.98
C ASP A 10 26.69 -37.78 28.91
N PHE A 11 26.75 -39.02 28.38
CA PHE A 11 25.73 -39.54 27.49
C PHE A 11 24.34 -39.50 28.14
N ARG A 12 24.20 -39.96 29.38
CA ARG A 12 22.94 -39.96 30.11
C ARG A 12 22.41 -38.54 30.36
N ARG A 13 23.32 -37.57 30.54
CA ARG A 13 22.97 -36.14 30.63
C ARG A 13 22.41 -35.64 29.27
N ALA A 14 23.11 -35.92 28.16
CA ALA A 14 22.68 -35.55 26.83
C ALA A 14 21.32 -36.15 26.48
N ARG A 15 21.04 -37.39 26.87
CA ARG A 15 19.74 -38.05 26.70
C ARG A 15 18.62 -37.35 27.49
N ARG A 16 18.87 -36.93 28.73
CA ARG A 16 17.91 -36.15 29.53
C ARG A 16 17.64 -34.79 28.90
N GLN A 17 18.68 -34.13 28.40
CA GLN A 17 18.49 -32.86 27.67
C GLN A 17 17.69 -33.03 26.41
N ALA A 18 17.89 -34.12 25.65
CA ALA A 18 17.09 -34.44 24.48
C ALA A 18 15.58 -34.54 24.81
N ALA A 19 15.27 -35.26 25.90
CA ALA A 19 13.86 -35.41 26.35
C ALA A 19 13.19 -34.09 26.76
N VAL A 20 13.94 -33.21 27.45
CA VAL A 20 13.45 -31.89 27.84
C VAL A 20 13.27 -30.97 26.64
N GLN A 21 14.22 -30.99 25.70
CA GLN A 21 14.10 -30.21 24.45
C GLN A 21 12.93 -30.68 23.58
N ASP A 22 12.69 -31.98 23.48
CA ASP A 22 11.56 -32.51 22.75
C ASP A 22 10.22 -32.03 23.36
N LEU A 23 10.11 -32.02 24.68
CA LEU A 23 8.92 -31.51 25.37
C LEU A 23 8.71 -30.01 25.13
N LEU A 24 9.75 -29.19 25.26
CA LEU A 24 9.66 -27.74 25.04
C LEU A 24 9.29 -27.38 23.59
N ARG A 25 9.86 -28.12 22.61
CA ARG A 25 9.56 -27.88 21.19
C ARG A 25 8.16 -28.33 20.80
N ARG A 26 7.64 -29.41 21.38
CA ARG A 26 6.21 -29.80 21.22
C ARG A 26 5.27 -28.70 21.72
N LEU A 27 5.63 -28.03 22.81
CA LEU A 27 4.84 -26.91 23.35
C LEU A 27 4.94 -25.65 22.48
N SER A 28 6.05 -25.44 21.77
CA SER A 28 6.27 -24.28 20.88
C SER A 28 5.88 -24.53 19.41
N GLY A 29 5.41 -25.73 19.07
CA GLY A 29 5.04 -26.09 17.69
C GLY A 29 6.22 -26.29 16.73
N LYS A 30 7.47 -26.25 17.20
CA LYS A 30 8.68 -26.44 16.38
C LYS A 30 9.14 -27.90 16.36
N THR A 31 9.62 -28.37 15.22
CA THR A 31 10.19 -29.72 15.09
C THR A 31 11.55 -29.82 15.76
N ASN A 32 11.84 -30.99 16.36
CA ASN A 32 13.14 -31.30 16.99
C ASN A 32 13.95 -32.32 16.19
N GLU A 33 13.54 -32.60 14.97
CA GLU A 33 14.15 -33.62 14.13
C GLU A 33 15.27 -33.06 13.28
N LEU A 34 16.31 -33.88 13.03
CA LEU A 34 17.31 -33.60 12.02
C LEU A 34 16.68 -33.67 10.63
N LEU A 35 17.19 -32.81 9.74
CA LEU A 35 16.79 -32.85 8.34
C LEU A 35 17.30 -34.13 7.66
N VAL A 36 16.43 -34.74 6.85
CA VAL A 36 16.79 -35.92 6.05
C VAL A 36 17.36 -35.44 4.70
N TYR A 37 18.65 -35.68 4.47
CA TYR A 37 19.36 -35.20 3.28
C TYR A 37 18.62 -35.54 1.96
N ASP A 38 18.21 -36.80 1.77
CA ASP A 38 17.59 -37.25 0.52
C ASP A 38 16.25 -36.56 0.23
N GLU A 39 15.51 -36.16 1.28
CA GLU A 39 14.27 -35.37 1.15
C GLU A 39 14.57 -33.94 0.71
N VAL A 40 15.51 -33.28 1.42
CA VAL A 40 15.90 -31.88 1.12
C VAL A 40 16.53 -31.80 -0.27
N ARG A 41 17.45 -32.72 -0.61
CA ARG A 41 18.07 -32.80 -1.94
C ARG A 41 17.02 -32.93 -3.06
N ARG A 42 16.02 -33.79 -2.85
CA ARG A 42 14.93 -34.00 -3.83
C ARG A 42 14.05 -32.78 -3.96
N GLN A 43 13.69 -32.15 -2.84
CA GLN A 43 12.85 -30.95 -2.83
C GLN A 43 13.54 -29.75 -3.52
N LEU A 44 14.83 -29.54 -3.26
CA LEU A 44 15.63 -28.46 -3.85
C LEU A 44 16.24 -28.86 -5.22
N LYS A 45 15.95 -30.07 -5.71
CA LYS A 45 16.45 -30.61 -7.00
C LYS A 45 17.97 -30.46 -7.14
N ALA A 46 18.67 -30.59 -6.01
CA ALA A 46 20.11 -30.37 -5.95
C ALA A 46 20.87 -31.49 -6.68
N THR A 47 21.79 -31.10 -7.53
CA THR A 47 22.55 -31.96 -8.43
C THR A 47 24.04 -31.67 -8.32
N ASN A 48 24.88 -32.28 -9.16
CA ASN A 48 26.31 -31.99 -9.26
C ASN A 48 27.07 -32.10 -7.93
N LEU A 49 27.70 -33.24 -7.71
CA LEU A 49 28.53 -33.51 -6.54
C LEU A 49 29.98 -33.11 -6.84
N ARG A 50 30.56 -32.21 -6.03
CA ARG A 50 31.93 -31.77 -6.14
C ARG A 50 32.65 -31.92 -4.81
N SER A 51 33.67 -32.78 -4.75
CA SER A 51 34.52 -32.90 -3.55
C SER A 51 35.44 -31.68 -3.44
N THR A 52 35.43 -31.03 -2.28
CA THR A 52 36.26 -29.83 -1.99
C THR A 52 37.43 -30.16 -1.02
N GLY A 53 37.45 -31.38 -0.49
CA GLY A 53 38.53 -31.85 0.39
C GLY A 53 38.27 -31.68 1.88
N LEU A 54 39.33 -31.52 2.66
CA LEU A 54 39.29 -31.42 4.13
C LEU A 54 39.13 -29.96 4.56
N HIS A 55 38.12 -29.69 5.39
CA HIS A 55 37.81 -28.37 5.92
C HIS A 55 37.42 -28.48 7.41
N ASP A 56 37.68 -27.41 8.17
CA ASP A 56 37.07 -27.21 9.47
C ASP A 56 35.73 -26.52 9.31
N ILE A 57 34.64 -27.19 9.64
CA ILE A 57 33.26 -26.67 9.42
C ILE A 57 32.61 -26.31 10.76
N PRO A 58 31.75 -25.27 10.80
CA PRO A 58 31.00 -24.89 12.00
C PRO A 58 30.03 -26.01 12.40
N LEU A 59 30.05 -26.40 13.68
CA LEU A 59 29.12 -27.42 14.18
C LEU A 59 27.67 -26.94 14.13
N GLU A 60 27.42 -25.65 14.30
CA GLU A 60 26.08 -25.03 14.20
C GLU A 60 25.48 -25.15 12.77
N ALA A 61 26.32 -25.16 11.75
CA ALA A 61 25.89 -25.30 10.36
C ALA A 61 25.55 -26.75 9.96
N ILE A 62 25.75 -27.73 10.85
CA ILE A 62 25.35 -29.12 10.61
C ILE A 62 23.89 -29.32 11.02
N VAL A 63 22.97 -29.46 10.05
CA VAL A 63 21.52 -29.44 10.26
C VAL A 63 20.85 -30.80 10.04
N GLY A 64 21.54 -31.75 9.41
CA GLY A 64 20.91 -32.99 9.00
C GLY A 64 21.89 -34.17 8.86
N SER A 65 21.34 -35.30 8.44
CA SER A 65 22.10 -36.54 8.25
C SER A 65 21.56 -37.36 7.08
N VAL A 66 22.46 -38.15 6.47
CA VAL A 66 22.15 -39.17 5.50
C VAL A 66 21.86 -40.48 6.25
N GLY A 67 20.59 -40.91 6.34
CA GLY A 67 20.19 -42.20 6.88
C GLY A 67 20.08 -42.34 8.41
N ARG A 68 20.53 -41.34 9.22
CA ARG A 68 20.45 -41.39 10.69
C ARG A 68 19.75 -40.18 11.33
N ALA A 69 18.92 -39.51 10.59
CA ALA A 69 18.21 -38.33 11.08
C ALA A 69 17.29 -38.63 12.28
N LYS A 70 16.75 -39.84 12.37
CA LYS A 70 15.85 -40.28 13.46
C LYS A 70 16.58 -40.70 14.74
N ASP A 71 17.90 -40.81 14.71
CA ASP A 71 18.71 -41.27 15.86
C ASP A 71 19.14 -40.11 16.78
N PHE A 72 19.01 -38.87 16.30
CA PHE A 72 19.45 -37.67 16.99
C PHE A 72 18.41 -36.53 16.89
N THR A 73 18.43 -35.63 17.86
CA THR A 73 17.71 -34.35 17.79
C THR A 73 18.39 -33.39 16.81
N ARG A 74 17.73 -32.27 16.45
CA ARG A 74 18.34 -31.18 15.64
C ARG A 74 19.67 -30.68 16.22
N ASN A 75 19.86 -30.78 17.53
CA ASN A 75 21.12 -30.44 18.20
C ASN A 75 22.11 -31.61 18.33
N PHE A 76 21.87 -32.68 17.58
CA PHE A 76 22.67 -33.93 17.65
C PHE A 76 22.73 -34.59 19.04
N LEU A 77 21.72 -34.37 19.89
CA LEU A 77 21.58 -35.14 21.11
C LEU A 77 21.02 -36.53 20.76
N PRO A 78 21.61 -37.62 21.34
CA PRO A 78 21.17 -38.98 20.99
C PRO A 78 19.76 -39.27 21.50
N LEU A 79 18.95 -39.95 20.70
CA LEU A 79 17.55 -40.33 21.02
C LEU A 79 17.42 -41.79 21.48
N ASN A 80 18.46 -42.64 21.32
CA ASN A 80 18.40 -44.07 21.64
C ASN A 80 19.51 -44.47 22.59
N ASP A 81 19.16 -45.18 23.68
CA ASP A 81 20.06 -45.63 24.73
C ASP A 81 21.06 -46.69 24.24
N ASN A 82 20.74 -47.39 23.15
CA ASN A 82 21.64 -48.40 22.53
C ASN A 82 22.97 -47.80 22.02
N TYR A 83 23.08 -46.47 21.93
CA TYR A 83 24.30 -45.78 21.48
C TYR A 83 25.25 -45.42 22.60
N GLU A 84 24.93 -45.69 23.87
CA GLU A 84 25.74 -45.32 25.04
C GLU A 84 27.21 -45.77 24.91
N GLN A 85 27.44 -47.02 24.61
CA GLN A 85 28.79 -47.56 24.47
C GLN A 85 29.58 -47.01 23.28
N ARG A 86 28.91 -46.80 22.15
CA ARG A 86 29.54 -46.23 20.95
C ARG A 86 29.87 -44.77 21.15
N TRP A 87 28.96 -43.99 21.72
CA TRP A 87 29.16 -42.59 22.03
C TRP A 87 30.31 -42.39 23.08
N ALA A 88 30.32 -43.20 24.15
CA ALA A 88 31.35 -43.16 25.14
C ALA A 88 32.75 -43.50 24.58
N ARG A 89 32.85 -44.46 23.67
CA ARG A 89 34.11 -44.76 22.95
C ARG A 89 34.59 -43.60 22.09
N VAL A 90 33.70 -42.93 21.37
CA VAL A 90 34.06 -41.75 20.57
C VAL A 90 34.55 -40.63 21.48
N LYS A 91 33.86 -40.36 22.60
CA LYS A 91 34.26 -39.32 23.55
C LYS A 91 35.61 -39.60 24.19
N THR A 92 35.92 -40.85 24.49
CA THR A 92 37.24 -41.24 25.00
C THR A 92 38.32 -41.06 23.93
N ALA A 93 38.05 -41.45 22.69
CA ALA A 93 38.99 -41.33 21.57
C ALA A 93 39.31 -39.87 21.16
N VAL A 94 38.41 -38.93 21.39
CA VAL A 94 38.67 -37.49 21.15
C VAL A 94 39.76 -36.96 22.07
N ASN A 95 39.86 -37.49 23.27
CA ASN A 95 40.88 -37.09 24.26
C ASN A 95 42.22 -37.82 24.12
N ASP A 96 42.27 -38.88 23.27
CA ASP A 96 43.50 -39.65 23.06
C ASP A 96 44.31 -39.08 21.87
N ALA A 97 45.62 -39.24 21.91
CA ALA A 97 46.56 -38.67 20.97
C ALA A 97 46.72 -39.41 19.65
N PRO A 98 45.87 -39.79 18.85
CA PRO A 98 45.77 -39.37 17.45
C PRO A 98 44.48 -38.68 17.07
N GLY A 99 43.58 -38.41 18.02
CA GLY A 99 42.29 -37.79 17.74
C GLY A 99 41.30 -38.75 17.02
N VAL A 100 40.19 -38.20 16.63
CA VAL A 100 39.20 -38.93 15.80
C VAL A 100 39.36 -38.53 14.31
N PRO A 101 39.14 -39.45 13.36
CA PRO A 101 39.23 -39.10 11.94
C PRO A 101 38.17 -38.06 11.56
N PRO A 102 38.44 -37.25 10.53
CA PRO A 102 37.46 -36.26 10.00
C PRO A 102 36.13 -36.92 9.68
N ILE A 103 35.05 -36.18 9.83
CA ILE A 103 33.71 -36.63 9.41
C ILE A 103 33.56 -36.49 7.90
N GLU A 104 32.52 -37.14 7.32
CA GLU A 104 32.14 -36.97 5.93
C GLU A 104 30.78 -36.23 5.85
N VAL A 105 30.71 -35.20 5.00
CA VAL A 105 29.50 -34.39 4.91
C VAL A 105 29.18 -33.98 3.46
N TYR A 106 27.89 -33.83 3.17
CA TYR A 106 27.42 -33.04 2.05
C TYR A 106 27.21 -31.60 2.49
N LYS A 107 27.63 -30.62 1.67
CA LYS A 107 27.35 -29.19 1.83
C LYS A 107 26.29 -28.78 0.79
N LEU A 108 25.17 -28.20 1.23
CA LEU A 108 24.10 -27.68 0.39
C LEU A 108 23.85 -26.23 0.80
N GLY A 109 24.25 -25.26 -0.03
CA GLY A 109 24.30 -23.88 0.38
C GLY A 109 25.28 -23.69 1.55
N GLU A 110 24.80 -23.16 2.68
CA GLU A 110 25.61 -22.99 3.90
C GLU A 110 25.38 -24.11 4.93
N ALA A 111 24.50 -25.06 4.66
CA ALA A 111 24.13 -26.13 5.56
C ALA A 111 24.87 -27.45 5.25
N TYR A 112 25.20 -28.24 6.30
CA TYR A 112 25.90 -29.50 6.18
C TYR A 112 25.04 -30.67 6.64
N PHE A 113 25.18 -31.82 5.93
CA PHE A 113 24.50 -33.09 6.23
C PHE A 113 25.56 -34.18 6.45
N VAL A 114 25.51 -34.85 7.58
CA VAL A 114 26.51 -35.87 7.95
C VAL A 114 26.23 -37.16 7.16
N ILE A 115 27.23 -37.62 6.42
CA ILE A 115 27.28 -38.94 5.77
C ILE A 115 27.80 -39.96 6.78
N ASP A 116 28.99 -39.72 7.32
CA ASP A 116 29.58 -40.50 8.41
C ASP A 116 30.14 -39.60 9.52
N GLY A 117 29.88 -39.99 10.75
CA GLY A 117 30.42 -39.29 11.94
C GLY A 117 29.37 -38.66 12.85
N ASN A 118 28.07 -39.04 12.75
CA ASN A 118 27.01 -38.50 13.61
C ASN A 118 27.34 -38.51 15.11
N HIS A 119 27.97 -39.57 15.61
CA HIS A 119 28.41 -39.64 17.00
C HIS A 119 29.59 -38.69 17.30
N ARG A 120 30.47 -38.44 16.32
CA ARG A 120 31.55 -37.44 16.43
C ARG A 120 31.02 -36.05 16.56
N VAL A 121 30.03 -35.68 15.75
CA VAL A 121 29.30 -34.39 15.84
C VAL A 121 28.61 -34.24 17.20
N SER A 122 27.90 -35.29 17.65
CA SER A 122 27.23 -35.31 18.95
C SER A 122 28.22 -35.07 20.12
N VAL A 123 29.34 -35.75 20.11
CA VAL A 123 30.40 -35.61 21.13
C VAL A 123 31.07 -34.21 21.06
N ALA A 124 31.38 -33.73 19.85
CA ALA A 124 31.99 -32.41 19.65
C ALA A 124 31.10 -31.29 20.20
N ARG A 125 29.79 -31.37 19.98
CA ARG A 125 28.78 -30.42 20.55
C ARG A 125 28.71 -30.54 22.09
N ASP A 126 28.70 -31.76 22.65
CA ASP A 126 28.69 -31.96 24.09
C ASP A 126 29.96 -31.39 24.76
N MET A 127 31.09 -31.40 24.05
CA MET A 127 32.36 -30.81 24.49
C MET A 127 32.43 -29.29 24.29
N GLY A 128 31.44 -28.67 23.69
CA GLY A 128 31.39 -27.23 23.43
C GLY A 128 32.39 -26.76 22.35
N LEU A 129 32.79 -27.62 21.43
CA LEU A 129 33.61 -27.22 20.28
C LEU A 129 32.77 -26.37 19.31
N SER A 130 33.44 -25.43 18.63
CA SER A 130 32.80 -24.57 17.61
C SER A 130 32.88 -25.16 16.20
N THR A 131 33.94 -25.96 15.93
CA THR A 131 34.20 -26.52 14.60
C THR A 131 34.56 -28.02 14.69
N ILE A 132 34.50 -28.70 13.55
CA ILE A 132 34.90 -30.09 13.39
C ILE A 132 35.55 -30.28 12.02
N ALA A 133 36.63 -31.08 11.95
CA ALA A 133 37.27 -31.43 10.69
C ALA A 133 36.37 -32.36 9.85
N ALA A 134 36.16 -32.04 8.60
CA ALA A 134 35.26 -32.75 7.69
C ALA A 134 35.79 -32.83 6.26
N HIS A 135 35.60 -33.99 5.63
CA HIS A 135 35.67 -34.11 4.17
C HIS A 135 34.36 -33.62 3.58
N VAL A 136 34.41 -32.52 2.83
CA VAL A 136 33.23 -31.85 2.30
C VAL A 136 33.01 -32.20 0.82
N THR A 137 31.80 -32.61 0.51
CA THR A 137 31.29 -32.71 -0.88
C THR A 137 30.18 -31.70 -1.08
N GLU A 138 30.43 -30.70 -1.90
CA GLU A 138 29.44 -29.67 -2.24
C GLU A 138 28.40 -30.24 -3.23
N VAL A 139 27.16 -29.80 -3.06
CA VAL A 139 26.01 -30.16 -3.88
C VAL A 139 25.36 -28.86 -4.37
N ASP A 140 25.30 -28.72 -5.68
CA ASP A 140 24.73 -27.51 -6.27
C ASP A 140 23.20 -27.51 -6.16
N ALA A 141 22.64 -26.42 -5.69
CA ALA A 141 21.21 -26.15 -5.69
C ALA A 141 20.95 -24.72 -6.19
N ARG A 142 19.87 -24.52 -6.95
CA ARG A 142 19.48 -23.19 -7.44
C ARG A 142 19.17 -22.24 -6.30
N VAL A 143 18.51 -22.75 -5.25
CA VAL A 143 18.19 -21.99 -4.04
C VAL A 143 19.04 -22.54 -2.88
N PRO A 144 19.94 -21.74 -2.31
CA PRO A 144 20.83 -22.21 -1.25
C PRO A 144 20.05 -22.46 0.05
N LEU A 145 20.47 -23.49 0.80
CA LEU A 145 19.96 -23.81 2.13
C LEU A 145 20.75 -23.04 3.18
N SER A 146 20.04 -22.45 4.15
CA SER A 146 20.64 -21.86 5.36
C SER A 146 20.59 -22.88 6.51
N PRO A 147 21.56 -22.83 7.45
CA PRO A 147 21.52 -23.65 8.68
C PRO A 147 20.29 -23.36 9.56
N ASP A 148 19.76 -22.14 9.48
CA ASP A 148 18.62 -21.70 10.27
C ASP A 148 17.27 -22.06 9.67
N ASP A 149 17.24 -22.52 8.42
CA ASP A 149 16.00 -22.89 7.72
C ASP A 149 15.23 -23.96 8.49
N ASP A 150 13.94 -23.73 8.67
CA ASP A 150 13.02 -24.72 9.21
C ASP A 150 12.36 -25.52 8.08
N PRO A 151 11.61 -26.60 8.38
CA PRO A 151 10.97 -27.41 7.34
C PRO A 151 9.98 -26.63 6.46
N GLU A 152 9.33 -25.57 6.96
CA GLU A 152 8.40 -24.75 6.17
C GLU A 152 9.19 -23.86 5.19
N GLU A 153 10.30 -23.30 5.62
CA GLU A 153 11.21 -22.53 4.76
C GLU A 153 11.82 -23.40 3.64
N ILE A 154 12.14 -24.65 3.94
CA ILE A 154 12.62 -25.61 2.92
C ILE A 154 11.54 -25.88 1.85
N ILE A 155 10.27 -26.00 2.27
CA ILE A 155 9.14 -26.13 1.34
C ILE A 155 9.03 -24.88 0.46
N CYS A 156 9.18 -23.68 1.03
CA CYS A 156 9.17 -22.43 0.27
C CYS A 156 10.32 -22.35 -0.73
N LYS A 157 11.53 -22.74 -0.33
CA LYS A 157 12.71 -22.82 -1.22
C LYS A 157 12.51 -23.85 -2.33
N ALA A 158 11.86 -24.97 -2.05
CA ALA A 158 11.50 -25.95 -3.07
C ALA A 158 10.51 -25.38 -4.12
N ARG A 159 9.51 -24.64 -3.66
CA ARG A 159 8.56 -23.94 -4.57
C ARG A 159 9.25 -22.84 -5.38
N TYR A 160 10.17 -22.12 -4.76
CA TYR A 160 11.00 -21.15 -5.48
C TYR A 160 11.88 -21.82 -6.53
N THR A 161 12.48 -22.98 -6.23
CA THR A 161 13.24 -23.79 -7.19
C THR A 161 12.37 -24.20 -8.39
N ASP A 162 11.12 -24.65 -8.15
CA ASP A 162 10.17 -24.97 -9.21
C ASP A 162 9.85 -23.76 -10.11
N PHE A 163 9.68 -22.58 -9.49
CA PHE A 163 9.46 -21.32 -10.21
C PHE A 163 10.67 -20.94 -11.07
N LEU A 164 11.89 -21.02 -10.52
CA LEU A 164 13.12 -20.71 -11.25
C LEU A 164 13.38 -21.68 -12.41
N GLU A 165 13.02 -22.97 -12.27
CA GLU A 165 13.12 -23.93 -13.40
C GLU A 165 12.19 -23.57 -14.55
N LYS A 166 10.99 -23.08 -14.27
CA LYS A 166 10.02 -22.67 -15.28
C LYS A 166 10.38 -21.35 -15.96
N THR A 167 10.88 -20.40 -15.18
CA THR A 167 11.12 -19.02 -15.63
C THR A 167 12.54 -18.78 -16.10
N ASN A 168 13.50 -19.58 -15.66
CA ASN A 168 14.93 -19.39 -15.87
C ASN A 168 15.46 -18.02 -15.39
N LEU A 169 14.73 -17.40 -14.43
CA LEU A 169 14.98 -16.03 -14.01
C LEU A 169 16.35 -15.83 -13.34
N ASP A 170 16.82 -16.85 -12.60
CA ASP A 170 18.16 -16.85 -11.96
C ASP A 170 19.31 -16.75 -12.97
N HIS A 171 19.11 -17.24 -14.20
CA HIS A 171 20.08 -17.08 -15.30
C HIS A 171 19.86 -15.77 -16.07
N LEU A 172 18.60 -15.37 -16.27
CA LEU A 172 18.24 -14.15 -16.99
C LEU A 172 18.54 -12.88 -16.17
N ARG A 173 18.37 -12.95 -14.87
CA ARG A 173 18.62 -11.88 -13.89
C ARG A 173 19.27 -12.46 -12.61
N PRO A 174 20.60 -12.64 -12.57
CA PRO A 174 21.30 -13.28 -11.44
C PRO A 174 21.13 -12.55 -10.09
N GLU A 175 20.78 -11.27 -10.13
CA GLU A 175 20.50 -10.44 -8.96
C GLU A 175 19.06 -10.59 -8.43
N ALA A 176 18.20 -11.31 -9.15
CA ALA A 176 16.79 -11.46 -8.77
C ALA A 176 16.65 -12.39 -7.56
N ASP A 177 16.05 -11.89 -6.50
CA ASP A 177 15.62 -12.68 -5.35
C ASP A 177 14.11 -12.48 -5.15
N LEU A 178 13.34 -13.52 -5.48
CA LEU A 178 11.89 -13.55 -5.34
C LEU A 178 11.45 -14.53 -4.24
N LEU A 179 12.28 -14.75 -3.24
CA LEU A 179 11.92 -15.62 -2.12
C LEU A 179 10.69 -15.05 -1.39
N MET A 180 9.71 -15.92 -1.12
CA MET A 180 8.47 -15.57 -0.41
C MET A 180 8.34 -16.32 0.90
N THR A 181 7.67 -15.71 1.88
CA THR A 181 7.23 -16.40 3.10
C THR A 181 5.92 -17.17 2.88
N PHE A 182 5.12 -16.79 1.87
CA PHE A 182 3.91 -17.49 1.42
C PHE A 182 4.18 -18.27 0.14
N CYS A 183 4.78 -19.43 0.28
CA CYS A 183 5.25 -20.23 -0.86
C CYS A 183 4.15 -20.79 -1.79
N GLY A 184 2.88 -20.68 -1.43
CA GLY A 184 1.75 -20.99 -2.31
C GLY A 184 1.54 -19.99 -3.45
N SER A 185 2.11 -18.80 -3.35
CA SER A 185 1.84 -17.68 -4.25
C SER A 185 2.74 -17.62 -5.49
N TYR A 186 3.71 -18.53 -5.67
CA TYR A 186 4.54 -18.56 -6.90
C TYR A 186 3.71 -18.75 -8.17
N ARG A 187 2.61 -19.51 -8.08
CA ARG A 187 1.69 -19.65 -9.21
C ARG A 187 1.09 -18.32 -9.66
N LEU A 188 0.80 -17.42 -8.74
CA LEU A 188 0.33 -16.07 -9.06
C LEU A 188 1.37 -15.27 -9.87
N LEU A 189 2.67 -15.41 -9.55
CA LEU A 189 3.72 -14.79 -10.34
C LEU A 189 3.78 -15.39 -11.76
N GLU A 190 3.63 -16.71 -11.90
CA GLU A 190 3.55 -17.38 -13.21
C GLU A 190 2.35 -16.83 -14.01
N ASP A 191 1.18 -16.70 -13.38
CA ASP A 191 -0.03 -16.16 -14.00
C ASP A 191 0.16 -14.69 -14.40
N HIS A 192 0.84 -13.88 -13.58
CA HIS A 192 1.17 -12.48 -13.92
C HIS A 192 2.09 -12.38 -15.15
N ILE A 193 3.11 -13.26 -15.24
CA ILE A 193 4.01 -13.32 -16.41
C ILE A 193 3.22 -13.70 -17.67
N GLU A 194 2.33 -14.68 -17.58
CA GLU A 194 1.52 -15.13 -18.72
C GLU A 194 0.55 -14.05 -19.20
N VAL A 195 -0.13 -13.37 -18.29
CA VAL A 195 -1.00 -12.22 -18.61
C VAL A 195 -0.18 -11.10 -19.25
N HIS A 196 1.00 -10.80 -18.70
CA HIS A 196 1.90 -9.79 -19.26
C HIS A 196 2.35 -10.17 -20.68
N ARG A 197 2.74 -11.43 -20.90
CA ARG A 197 3.10 -11.97 -22.21
C ARG A 197 2.00 -11.79 -23.25
N TYR A 198 0.75 -12.05 -22.84
CA TYR A 198 -0.42 -11.89 -23.71
C TYR A 198 -0.59 -10.42 -24.15
N PHE A 199 -0.53 -9.48 -23.23
CA PHE A 199 -0.68 -8.06 -23.56
C PHE A 199 0.50 -7.52 -24.38
N MET A 200 1.74 -7.94 -24.07
CA MET A 200 2.90 -7.62 -24.93
C MET A 200 2.67 -8.09 -26.36
N GLY A 201 2.14 -9.31 -26.55
CA GLY A 201 1.84 -9.83 -27.88
C GLY A 201 0.83 -8.99 -28.65
N LEU A 202 -0.19 -8.47 -27.97
CA LEU A 202 -1.17 -7.55 -28.56
C LEU A 202 -0.52 -6.21 -28.95
N ASP A 203 0.26 -5.61 -28.05
CA ASP A 203 0.88 -4.30 -28.27
C ASP A 203 1.95 -4.34 -29.37
N TRP A 204 2.77 -5.38 -29.40
CA TRP A 204 3.87 -5.53 -30.35
C TRP A 204 3.46 -6.29 -31.62
N GLN A 205 2.22 -6.76 -31.69
CA GLN A 205 1.65 -7.49 -32.84
C GLN A 205 2.51 -8.67 -33.30
N ARG A 206 3.08 -9.43 -32.35
CA ARG A 206 3.87 -10.63 -32.59
C ARG A 206 3.77 -11.60 -31.41
N ASP A 207 4.16 -12.86 -31.65
CA ASP A 207 4.32 -13.83 -30.57
C ASP A 207 5.53 -13.46 -29.69
N ILE A 208 5.34 -13.54 -28.38
CA ILE A 208 6.36 -13.27 -27.36
C ILE A 208 6.85 -14.59 -26.77
N GLY A 209 8.18 -14.78 -26.77
CA GLY A 209 8.82 -15.92 -26.14
C GLY A 209 8.66 -15.87 -24.60
N TRP A 210 8.68 -17.06 -23.96
CA TRP A 210 8.52 -17.11 -22.51
C TRP A 210 9.63 -16.36 -21.75
N GLU A 211 10.90 -16.59 -22.07
CA GLU A 211 12.03 -15.92 -21.42
C GLU A 211 12.02 -14.40 -21.64
N GLU A 212 11.58 -13.98 -22.83
CA GLU A 212 11.40 -12.54 -23.15
C GLU A 212 10.31 -11.92 -22.25
N ALA A 213 9.18 -12.63 -22.08
CA ALA A 213 8.10 -12.20 -21.20
C ALA A 213 8.53 -12.13 -19.72
N VAL A 214 9.27 -13.14 -19.26
CA VAL A 214 9.83 -13.20 -17.89
C VAL A 214 10.74 -12.00 -17.63
N THR A 215 11.65 -11.73 -18.58
CA THR A 215 12.61 -10.62 -18.46
C THR A 215 11.91 -9.28 -18.42
N HIS A 216 11.01 -9.03 -19.36
CA HIS A 216 10.25 -7.78 -19.44
C HIS A 216 9.32 -7.60 -18.21
N TRP A 217 8.64 -8.68 -17.78
CA TRP A 217 7.83 -8.62 -16.57
C TRP A 217 8.66 -8.26 -15.34
N TYR A 218 9.85 -8.88 -15.20
CA TYR A 218 10.73 -8.58 -14.06
C TYR A 218 11.19 -7.13 -14.06
N ASP A 219 11.67 -6.62 -15.21
CA ASP A 219 12.24 -5.27 -15.33
C ASP A 219 11.16 -4.17 -15.27
N ASP A 220 10.04 -4.35 -15.97
CA ASP A 220 9.06 -3.27 -16.22
C ASP A 220 7.78 -3.37 -15.36
N VAL A 221 7.52 -4.53 -14.73
CA VAL A 221 6.34 -4.73 -13.88
C VAL A 221 6.73 -4.97 -12.42
N TYR A 222 7.60 -5.96 -12.16
CA TYR A 222 7.96 -6.36 -10.81
C TYR A 222 8.86 -5.34 -10.13
N GLN A 223 9.99 -4.97 -10.75
CA GLN A 223 10.98 -4.06 -10.18
C GLN A 223 10.43 -2.67 -9.82
N PRO A 224 9.61 -2.01 -10.67
CA PRO A 224 9.01 -0.73 -10.31
C PRO A 224 8.13 -0.80 -9.06
N VAL A 225 7.39 -1.90 -8.87
CA VAL A 225 6.56 -2.10 -7.68
C VAL A 225 7.42 -2.37 -6.44
N VAL A 226 8.49 -3.18 -6.58
CA VAL A 226 9.46 -3.42 -5.49
C VAL A 226 10.17 -2.13 -5.10
N GLN A 227 10.57 -1.32 -6.06
CA GLN A 227 11.16 -0.01 -5.77
C GLN A 227 10.18 0.87 -4.99
N LEU A 228 8.91 0.92 -5.38
CA LEU A 228 7.87 1.63 -4.64
C LEU A 228 7.72 1.10 -3.20
N ILE A 229 7.74 -0.23 -3.00
CA ILE A 229 7.70 -0.86 -1.68
C ILE A 229 8.87 -0.37 -0.81
N ARG A 230 10.08 -0.29 -1.36
CA ARG A 230 11.30 0.20 -0.69
C ARG A 230 11.21 1.68 -0.35
N GLU A 231 10.88 2.53 -1.32
CA GLU A 231 10.75 3.98 -1.17
C GLU A 231 9.70 4.37 -0.11
N ARG A 232 8.61 3.62 -0.04
CA ARG A 232 7.54 3.83 0.96
C ARG A 232 7.82 3.15 2.30
N GLY A 233 8.88 2.35 2.41
CA GLY A 233 9.24 1.63 3.63
C GLY A 233 8.16 0.64 4.08
N LEU A 234 7.39 0.04 3.14
CA LEU A 234 6.25 -0.83 3.45
C LEU A 234 6.64 -2.07 4.23
N LEU A 235 7.86 -2.59 4.06
CA LEU A 235 8.36 -3.72 4.86
C LEU A 235 8.32 -3.44 6.37
N HIS A 236 8.46 -2.19 6.78
CA HIS A 236 8.33 -1.83 8.19
C HIS A 236 6.88 -1.96 8.70
N ASP A 237 5.89 -1.86 7.84
CA ASP A 237 4.47 -2.03 8.18
C ASP A 237 4.04 -3.49 8.23
N PHE A 238 4.85 -4.40 7.62
CA PHE A 238 4.58 -5.83 7.52
C PHE A 238 5.80 -6.66 7.96
N PRO A 239 6.11 -6.71 9.26
CA PRO A 239 7.28 -7.43 9.76
C PRO A 239 7.21 -8.93 9.41
N GLY A 240 8.35 -9.49 9.01
CA GLY A 240 8.47 -10.89 8.62
C GLY A 240 7.97 -11.20 7.20
N ARG A 241 7.73 -10.17 6.36
CA ARG A 241 7.39 -10.33 4.94
C ARG A 241 8.58 -9.99 4.05
N THR A 242 8.61 -10.59 2.86
CA THR A 242 9.56 -10.23 1.81
C THR A 242 8.97 -9.17 0.88
N GLU A 243 9.81 -8.59 0.02
CA GLU A 243 9.35 -7.66 -1.02
C GLU A 243 8.39 -8.35 -2.00
N THR A 244 8.66 -9.61 -2.31
CA THR A 244 7.80 -10.41 -3.20
C THR A 244 6.44 -10.72 -2.57
N ASP A 245 6.38 -10.99 -1.26
CA ASP A 245 5.10 -11.11 -0.54
C ASP A 245 4.28 -9.83 -0.66
N LEU A 246 4.92 -8.66 -0.51
CA LEU A 246 4.23 -7.37 -0.62
C LEU A 246 3.85 -7.03 -2.06
N TYR A 247 4.65 -7.43 -3.06
CA TYR A 247 4.27 -7.32 -4.47
C TYR A 247 2.95 -8.07 -4.74
N VAL A 248 2.86 -9.32 -4.32
CA VAL A 248 1.63 -10.14 -4.47
C VAL A 248 0.46 -9.49 -3.75
N LEU A 249 0.65 -9.09 -2.49
CA LEU A 249 -0.38 -8.44 -1.68
C LEU A 249 -0.89 -7.14 -2.32
N LEU A 250 0.00 -6.33 -2.89
CA LEU A 250 -0.35 -5.10 -3.60
C LEU A 250 -1.13 -5.39 -4.89
N ALA A 251 -0.71 -6.42 -5.65
CA ALA A 251 -1.38 -6.81 -6.88
C ALA A 251 -2.80 -7.32 -6.61
N GLU A 252 -2.98 -8.19 -5.62
CA GLU A 252 -4.30 -8.67 -5.19
C GLU A 252 -5.20 -7.53 -4.70
N TYR A 253 -4.67 -6.68 -3.81
CA TYR A 253 -5.41 -5.54 -3.27
C TYR A 253 -5.79 -4.53 -4.35
N ARG A 254 -4.91 -4.30 -5.32
CA ARG A 254 -5.20 -3.48 -6.50
C ARG A 254 -6.34 -4.06 -7.33
N ALA A 255 -6.31 -5.36 -7.62
CA ALA A 255 -7.36 -6.04 -8.38
C ALA A 255 -8.72 -5.96 -7.67
N GLU A 256 -8.77 -6.20 -6.34
CA GLU A 256 -9.97 -6.04 -5.53
C GLU A 256 -10.53 -4.61 -5.60
N LEU A 257 -9.64 -3.61 -5.54
CA LEU A 257 -10.02 -2.20 -5.62
C LEU A 257 -10.53 -1.81 -7.01
N GLU A 258 -9.83 -2.24 -8.08
CA GLU A 258 -10.23 -1.97 -9.46
C GLU A 258 -11.61 -2.57 -9.76
N ASP A 259 -11.88 -3.80 -9.29
CA ASP A 259 -13.22 -4.41 -9.38
C ASP A 259 -14.25 -3.61 -8.57
N ALA A 260 -13.89 -3.21 -7.35
CA ALA A 260 -14.79 -2.44 -6.48
C ALA A 260 -15.08 -1.04 -7.00
N LEU A 261 -14.16 -0.38 -7.65
CA LEU A 261 -14.27 0.99 -8.13
C LEU A 261 -14.84 1.05 -9.56
N GLY A 262 -14.51 0.06 -10.39
CA GLY A 262 -14.84 0.01 -11.81
C GLY A 262 -13.87 0.76 -12.72
N TRP A 263 -12.68 1.12 -12.20
CA TRP A 263 -11.57 1.73 -12.94
C TRP A 263 -10.20 1.36 -12.39
N SER A 264 -9.15 1.59 -13.21
CA SER A 264 -7.76 1.33 -12.81
C SER A 264 -7.25 2.35 -11.80
N VAL A 265 -6.52 1.88 -10.78
CA VAL A 265 -5.87 2.70 -9.75
C VAL A 265 -4.36 2.60 -9.84
N GLY A 266 -3.67 3.73 -9.56
CA GLY A 266 -2.21 3.77 -9.57
C GLY A 266 -1.61 2.96 -8.41
N ALA A 267 -0.50 2.26 -8.67
CA ALA A 267 0.19 1.44 -7.67
C ALA A 267 0.57 2.22 -6.40
N GLU A 268 0.98 3.48 -6.53
CA GLU A 268 1.32 4.34 -5.39
C GLU A 268 0.14 4.61 -4.45
N SER A 269 -1.03 4.91 -5.01
CA SER A 269 -2.25 5.15 -4.22
C SER A 269 -2.67 3.87 -3.49
N VAL A 270 -2.53 2.72 -4.15
CA VAL A 270 -2.79 1.39 -3.57
C VAL A 270 -1.81 1.10 -2.43
N ALA A 271 -0.51 1.39 -2.60
CA ALA A 271 0.51 1.18 -1.59
C ALA A 271 0.25 1.99 -0.31
N ASN A 272 -0.09 3.28 -0.46
CA ASN A 272 -0.43 4.15 0.67
C ASN A 272 -1.68 3.63 1.40
N GLN A 273 -2.73 3.29 0.67
CA GLN A 273 -3.98 2.78 1.25
C GLN A 273 -3.78 1.41 1.94
N LEU A 274 -2.95 0.55 1.38
CA LEU A 274 -2.61 -0.74 1.99
C LEU A 274 -1.89 -0.53 3.32
N ALA A 275 -0.89 0.36 3.36
CA ALA A 275 -0.19 0.72 4.59
C ALA A 275 -1.15 1.25 5.66
N ASP A 276 -2.09 2.12 5.29
CA ASP A 276 -3.05 2.70 6.23
C ASP A 276 -4.12 1.70 6.69
N SER A 277 -4.57 0.82 5.81
CA SER A 277 -5.68 -0.11 6.10
C SER A 277 -5.25 -1.43 6.73
N LYS A 278 -4.10 -2.01 6.32
CA LYS A 278 -3.67 -3.36 6.70
C LYS A 278 -2.32 -3.41 7.47
N SER A 279 -1.68 -2.26 7.75
CA SER A 279 -0.41 -2.22 8.52
C SER A 279 -0.51 -2.99 9.84
N GLN A 280 0.53 -3.75 10.15
CA GLN A 280 0.67 -4.51 11.40
C GLN A 280 1.44 -3.74 12.49
N ARG A 281 1.82 -2.49 12.26
CA ARG A 281 2.48 -1.66 13.28
C ARG A 281 1.53 -1.41 14.47
N PRO A 282 1.98 -1.62 15.72
CA PRO A 282 1.15 -1.39 16.91
C PRO A 282 0.56 0.02 16.98
N ALA A 283 1.32 1.05 16.61
CA ALA A 283 0.85 2.43 16.60
C ALA A 283 -0.31 2.65 15.60
N ARG A 284 -0.22 2.08 14.39
CA ARG A 284 -1.29 2.18 13.39
C ARG A 284 -2.51 1.31 13.76
N ILE A 285 -2.28 0.15 14.39
CA ILE A 285 -3.36 -0.69 14.92
C ILE A 285 -4.13 0.07 16.00
N MET A 286 -3.44 0.69 16.95
CA MET A 286 -4.07 1.48 18.02
C MET A 286 -4.80 2.71 17.48
N ALA A 287 -4.23 3.41 16.50
CA ALA A 287 -4.88 4.54 15.84
C ALA A 287 -6.19 4.10 15.15
N ARG A 288 -6.18 3.00 14.36
CA ARG A 288 -7.38 2.43 13.72
C ARG A 288 -8.42 1.98 14.73
N LEU A 289 -8.01 1.36 15.86
CA LEU A 289 -8.92 0.93 16.91
C LEU A 289 -9.57 2.14 17.59
N GLY A 290 -8.79 3.15 17.92
CA GLY A 290 -9.28 4.42 18.48
C GLY A 290 -10.26 5.13 17.55
N GLU A 291 -9.96 5.13 16.25
CA GLU A 291 -10.83 5.70 15.22
C GLU A 291 -12.14 4.91 15.06
N ARG A 292 -12.08 3.57 15.06
CA ARG A 292 -13.28 2.71 15.04
C ARG A 292 -14.16 2.92 16.27
N ILE A 293 -13.58 3.00 17.47
CA ILE A 293 -14.34 3.25 18.71
C ILE A 293 -14.98 4.64 18.67
N ARG A 294 -14.25 5.68 18.25
CA ARG A 294 -14.78 7.03 18.08
C ARG A 294 -15.94 7.06 17.07
N ASN A 295 -15.76 6.42 15.90
CA ASN A 295 -16.79 6.37 14.87
C ASN A 295 -18.03 5.57 15.29
N LEU A 296 -17.88 4.56 16.16
CA LEU A 296 -19.01 3.79 16.71
C LEU A 296 -19.87 4.60 17.68
N LEU A 297 -19.26 5.56 18.40
CA LEU A 297 -19.92 6.41 19.41
C LEU A 297 -20.40 7.75 18.85
N THR A 298 -20.00 8.12 17.63
CA THR A 298 -20.33 9.40 17.00
C THR A 298 -21.30 9.16 15.83
N PRO A 299 -22.45 9.87 15.75
CA PRO A 299 -23.31 9.83 14.58
C PRO A 299 -22.52 10.10 13.30
N GLU A 300 -22.84 9.40 12.23
CA GLU A 300 -22.06 9.40 10.97
C GLU A 300 -21.94 10.83 10.37
N GLU A 301 -22.94 11.66 10.58
CA GLU A 301 -22.99 13.06 10.13
C GLU A 301 -22.02 13.98 10.88
N LEU A 302 -21.54 13.55 12.05
CA LEU A 302 -20.67 14.32 12.93
C LEU A 302 -19.21 13.85 12.91
N ILE A 303 -18.89 12.83 12.10
CA ILE A 303 -17.52 12.33 11.96
C ILE A 303 -16.70 13.35 11.15
N PRO A 304 -15.61 13.93 11.71
CA PRO A 304 -14.74 14.82 10.96
C PRO A 304 -13.98 14.03 9.88
N GLY A 305 -13.75 14.66 8.75
CA GLY A 305 -12.86 14.10 7.74
C GLY A 305 -11.38 14.35 8.05
N PRO A 306 -10.44 14.03 7.11
CA PRO A 306 -9.01 14.17 7.32
C PRO A 306 -8.59 15.63 7.60
N PRO A 307 -7.43 15.85 8.25
CA PRO A 307 -6.91 17.19 8.50
C PRO A 307 -6.71 18.02 7.21
N PRO A 308 -6.81 19.36 7.28
CA PRO A 308 -6.53 20.22 6.14
C PRO A 308 -5.13 19.99 5.57
N GLY A 309 -4.99 20.02 4.25
CA GLY A 309 -3.70 19.95 3.55
C GLY A 309 -3.08 18.54 3.42
N THR A 310 -3.61 17.50 4.07
CA THR A 310 -3.06 16.14 3.98
C THR A 310 -3.04 15.63 2.53
N TRP A 311 -4.11 15.89 1.75
CA TRP A 311 -4.19 15.46 0.35
C TRP A 311 -3.07 16.06 -0.51
N ARG A 312 -2.71 17.31 -0.27
CA ARG A 312 -1.66 18.02 -0.99
C ARG A 312 -0.28 17.51 -0.60
N GLN A 313 -0.05 17.27 0.67
CA GLN A 313 1.20 16.69 1.16
C GLN A 313 1.43 15.29 0.58
N ASP A 314 0.41 14.45 0.59
CA ASP A 314 0.44 13.13 -0.03
C ASP A 314 0.75 13.24 -1.54
N ARG A 315 0.11 14.20 -2.21
CA ARG A 315 0.29 14.43 -3.64
C ARG A 315 1.70 14.86 -4.02
N LEU A 316 2.23 15.86 -3.31
CA LEU A 316 3.59 16.38 -3.53
C LEU A 316 4.67 15.35 -3.16
N ALA A 317 4.40 14.49 -2.19
CA ALA A 317 5.32 13.42 -1.80
C ALA A 317 5.35 12.25 -2.79
N THR A 318 4.29 12.07 -3.60
CA THR A 318 4.08 10.86 -4.42
C THR A 318 4.36 11.04 -5.90
N ARG A 319 4.38 12.27 -6.42
CA ARG A 319 4.50 12.49 -7.87
C ARG A 319 5.65 13.40 -8.24
N GLN A 320 6.35 13.04 -9.30
CA GLN A 320 7.33 13.90 -9.98
C GLN A 320 6.66 14.97 -10.86
N ASP A 321 5.33 15.00 -10.91
CA ASP A 321 4.52 15.87 -11.76
C ASP A 321 3.97 17.05 -10.95
N GLU A 322 4.18 18.26 -11.44
CA GLU A 322 3.70 19.52 -10.82
C GLU A 322 2.17 19.71 -10.91
N ARG A 323 1.42 18.80 -11.58
CA ARG A 323 -0.03 18.91 -11.74
C ARG A 323 -0.79 18.46 -10.49
N LEU A 324 -1.72 19.29 -10.01
CA LEU A 324 -2.54 18.96 -8.83
C LEU A 324 -3.69 17.99 -9.14
N PHE A 325 -4.30 18.09 -10.31
CA PHE A 325 -5.54 17.41 -10.66
C PHE A 325 -5.36 16.53 -11.89
N THR A 326 -4.90 15.29 -11.74
CA THR A 326 -4.74 14.33 -12.85
C THR A 326 -5.86 13.29 -12.89
N ASP A 327 -6.56 13.07 -11.79
CA ASP A 327 -7.71 12.18 -11.67
C ASP A 327 -8.89 12.96 -11.11
N ILE A 328 -9.90 13.23 -11.94
CA ILE A 328 -11.06 14.03 -11.56
C ILE A 328 -12.29 13.14 -11.48
N LEU A 329 -12.85 12.95 -10.27
CA LEU A 329 -14.09 12.21 -10.05
C LEU A 329 -15.29 13.08 -10.39
N VAL A 330 -16.14 12.61 -11.30
CA VAL A 330 -17.40 13.24 -11.67
C VAL A 330 -18.55 12.35 -11.22
N ALA A 331 -19.32 12.79 -10.21
CA ALA A 331 -20.44 12.02 -9.71
C ALA A 331 -21.75 12.49 -10.32
N ALA A 332 -22.37 11.63 -11.14
CA ALA A 332 -23.59 11.92 -11.88
C ALA A 332 -24.76 11.04 -11.44
N ARG A 333 -25.98 11.53 -11.65
CA ARG A 333 -27.25 10.81 -11.46
C ARG A 333 -27.93 10.43 -12.77
N GLY A 334 -27.33 10.82 -13.89
CA GLY A 334 -27.88 10.58 -15.22
C GLY A 334 -28.94 11.56 -15.70
N ALA A 335 -29.13 12.66 -14.97
CA ALA A 335 -30.04 13.73 -15.40
C ALA A 335 -29.43 14.60 -16.52
N GLU A 336 -30.28 15.25 -17.32
CA GLU A 336 -29.84 16.20 -18.36
C GLU A 336 -29.01 17.35 -17.79
N GLU A 337 -29.34 17.76 -16.56
CA GLU A 337 -28.68 18.83 -15.81
C GLU A 337 -27.23 18.47 -15.43
N ASP A 338 -26.89 17.19 -15.39
CA ASP A 338 -25.49 16.72 -15.11
C ASP A 338 -24.54 17.02 -16.28
N MET A 339 -25.06 17.33 -17.47
CA MET A 339 -24.22 17.66 -18.63
C MET A 339 -23.46 18.98 -18.46
N ALA A 340 -24.08 20.00 -17.85
CA ALA A 340 -23.39 21.26 -17.54
C ALA A 340 -22.24 21.06 -16.55
N MET A 341 -22.43 20.20 -15.55
CA MET A 341 -21.36 19.80 -14.61
C MET A 341 -20.24 19.03 -15.33
N LEU A 342 -20.59 18.11 -16.23
CA LEU A 342 -19.62 17.38 -17.03
C LEU A 342 -18.78 18.31 -17.92
N ASP A 343 -19.39 19.35 -18.51
CA ASP A 343 -18.66 20.33 -19.33
C ASP A 343 -17.61 21.08 -18.50
N HIS A 344 -17.89 21.42 -17.23
CA HIS A 344 -16.88 21.99 -16.33
C HIS A 344 -15.77 21.00 -16.01
N ALA A 345 -16.08 19.72 -15.76
CA ALA A 345 -15.08 18.69 -15.52
C ALA A 345 -14.20 18.47 -16.77
N ILE A 346 -14.77 18.49 -17.97
CA ILE A 346 -14.06 18.43 -19.24
C ILE A 346 -13.11 19.62 -19.39
N LEU A 347 -13.58 20.83 -19.10
CA LEU A 347 -12.75 22.04 -19.15
C LEU A 347 -11.53 21.92 -18.21
N LEU A 348 -11.73 21.41 -16.99
CA LEU A 348 -10.64 21.17 -16.04
C LEU A 348 -9.68 20.08 -16.56
N ALA A 349 -10.23 18.97 -17.07
CA ALA A 349 -9.43 17.88 -17.61
C ALA A 349 -8.57 18.33 -18.80
N GLN A 350 -9.08 19.20 -19.66
CA GLN A 350 -8.31 19.78 -20.76
C GLN A 350 -7.17 20.70 -20.27
N ARG A 351 -7.40 21.51 -19.22
CA ARG A 351 -6.37 22.39 -18.63
C ARG A 351 -5.26 21.62 -17.95
N GLU A 352 -5.60 20.51 -17.31
CA GLU A 352 -4.68 19.70 -16.53
C GLU A 352 -4.08 18.52 -17.31
N GLY A 353 -4.64 18.17 -18.48
CA GLY A 353 -4.33 16.89 -19.13
C GLY A 353 -4.77 15.70 -18.27
N ALA A 354 -5.88 15.87 -17.54
CA ALA A 354 -6.40 14.90 -16.58
C ALA A 354 -7.31 13.87 -17.25
N ARG A 355 -7.48 12.71 -16.58
CA ARG A 355 -8.56 11.78 -16.92
C ARG A 355 -9.79 12.03 -16.04
N LEU A 356 -10.96 11.73 -16.57
CA LEU A 356 -12.20 11.76 -15.82
C LEU A 356 -12.58 10.37 -15.34
N LEU A 357 -12.98 10.29 -14.09
CA LEU A 357 -13.56 9.11 -13.45
C LEU A 357 -15.07 9.39 -13.29
N ALA A 358 -15.86 9.04 -14.30
CA ALA A 358 -17.30 9.27 -14.28
C ALA A 358 -18.00 8.18 -13.47
N PHE A 359 -18.69 8.55 -12.41
CA PHE A 359 -19.34 7.61 -11.53
C PHE A 359 -20.85 7.86 -11.43
N HIS A 360 -21.63 6.90 -11.89
CA HIS A 360 -23.08 6.91 -11.77
C HIS A 360 -23.56 6.06 -10.59
N VAL A 361 -24.12 6.72 -9.58
CA VAL A 361 -24.75 6.02 -8.45
C VAL A 361 -26.18 5.67 -8.82
N ARG A 362 -26.40 4.40 -9.15
CA ARG A 362 -27.74 3.87 -9.46
C ARG A 362 -28.59 3.71 -8.20
N LYS A 363 -29.89 3.86 -8.34
CA LYS A 363 -30.81 3.40 -7.29
C LYS A 363 -30.75 1.87 -7.21
N PRO A 364 -31.00 1.25 -6.03
CA PRO A 364 -31.01 -0.20 -5.90
C PRO A 364 -32.00 -0.92 -6.84
N THR A 365 -33.03 -0.22 -7.26
CA THR A 365 -34.07 -0.71 -8.21
C THR A 365 -33.71 -0.57 -9.68
N GLU A 366 -32.64 0.18 -10.00
CA GLU A 366 -32.18 0.45 -11.36
C GLU A 366 -31.22 -0.63 -11.83
N THR A 367 -31.47 -1.24 -12.97
CA THR A 367 -30.61 -2.26 -13.56
C THR A 367 -29.35 -1.66 -14.20
N ALA A 368 -28.35 -2.51 -14.48
CA ALA A 368 -27.15 -2.05 -15.20
C ALA A 368 -27.48 -1.63 -16.64
N GLU A 369 -28.42 -2.30 -17.28
CA GLU A 369 -28.88 -1.99 -18.65
C GLU A 369 -29.59 -0.62 -18.74
N GLU A 370 -30.37 -0.25 -17.73
CA GLU A 370 -31.01 1.07 -17.66
C GLU A 370 -29.98 2.21 -17.44
N ALA A 371 -28.87 1.94 -16.80
CA ALA A 371 -27.79 2.91 -16.59
C ALA A 371 -26.86 3.06 -17.81
N GLU A 372 -26.87 2.12 -18.73
CA GLU A 372 -25.95 2.10 -19.89
C GLU A 372 -26.05 3.34 -20.78
N PRO A 373 -27.27 3.87 -21.11
CA PRO A 373 -27.40 5.10 -21.89
C PRO A 373 -26.77 6.33 -21.20
N VAL A 374 -26.76 6.36 -19.86
CA VAL A 374 -26.13 7.45 -19.11
C VAL A 374 -24.61 7.36 -19.25
N ARG A 375 -24.07 6.17 -19.04
CA ARG A 375 -22.64 5.90 -19.21
C ARG A 375 -22.16 6.28 -20.62
N GLN A 376 -22.90 5.84 -21.64
CA GLN A 376 -22.55 6.09 -23.03
C GLN A 376 -22.56 7.59 -23.37
N ARG A 377 -23.53 8.35 -22.88
CA ARG A 377 -23.59 9.82 -23.10
C ARG A 377 -22.36 10.52 -22.48
N PHE A 378 -21.94 10.11 -21.30
CA PHE A 378 -20.73 10.66 -20.66
C PHE A 378 -19.49 10.36 -21.49
N GLU A 379 -19.32 9.09 -21.89
CA GLU A 379 -18.17 8.68 -22.71
C GLU A 379 -18.13 9.42 -24.06
N ASP A 380 -19.28 9.53 -24.75
CA ASP A 380 -19.35 10.21 -26.03
C ASP A 380 -19.03 11.71 -25.92
N ARG A 381 -19.52 12.37 -24.85
CA ARG A 381 -19.21 13.79 -24.59
C ARG A 381 -17.73 14.01 -24.32
N CYS A 382 -17.11 13.18 -23.49
CA CYS A 382 -15.67 13.24 -23.19
C CYS A 382 -14.82 12.93 -24.44
N ARG A 383 -15.20 11.91 -25.20
CA ARG A 383 -14.53 11.53 -26.45
C ARG A 383 -14.58 12.67 -27.47
N ALA A 384 -15.75 13.32 -27.64
CA ALA A 384 -15.89 14.47 -28.52
C ALA A 384 -15.01 15.66 -28.10
N ALA A 385 -14.70 15.79 -26.83
CA ALA A 385 -13.85 16.82 -26.27
C ALA A 385 -12.35 16.41 -26.21
N GLY A 386 -11.99 15.19 -26.64
CA GLY A 386 -10.63 14.67 -26.58
C GLY A 386 -10.12 14.36 -25.17
N VAL A 387 -11.01 14.09 -24.23
CA VAL A 387 -10.69 13.81 -22.82
C VAL A 387 -10.84 12.32 -22.52
N ASN A 388 -9.83 11.73 -21.88
CA ASN A 388 -9.90 10.36 -21.43
C ASN A 388 -10.89 10.21 -20.28
N VAL A 389 -11.82 9.25 -20.39
CA VAL A 389 -12.80 8.97 -19.36
C VAL A 389 -12.89 7.47 -19.09
N THR A 390 -13.04 7.14 -17.82
CA THR A 390 -13.45 5.80 -17.38
C THR A 390 -14.77 5.96 -16.64
N ALA A 391 -15.82 5.28 -17.12
CA ALA A 391 -17.15 5.37 -16.54
C ALA A 391 -17.49 4.09 -15.77
N ALA A 392 -17.96 4.24 -14.54
CA ALA A 392 -18.41 3.16 -13.67
C ALA A 392 -19.82 3.45 -13.13
N SER A 393 -20.56 2.38 -12.83
CA SER A 393 -21.91 2.49 -12.26
C SER A 393 -22.12 1.41 -11.20
N ARG A 394 -22.65 1.81 -10.03
CA ARG A 394 -23.01 0.86 -8.96
C ARG A 394 -24.35 1.20 -8.31
N PRO A 395 -25.12 0.19 -7.90
CA PRO A 395 -26.30 0.41 -7.06
C PRO A 395 -25.88 0.76 -5.63
N SER A 396 -26.48 1.80 -5.04
CA SER A 396 -26.27 2.14 -3.63
C SER A 396 -27.46 2.91 -3.05
N GLU A 397 -27.72 2.69 -1.77
CA GLU A 397 -28.69 3.45 -0.99
C GLU A 397 -28.15 4.83 -0.57
N SER A 398 -26.81 4.97 -0.45
CA SER A 398 -26.15 6.19 -0.01
C SER A 398 -25.17 6.74 -1.02
N THR A 399 -25.65 7.62 -1.90
CA THR A 399 -24.83 8.33 -2.88
C THR A 399 -23.63 9.05 -2.22
N ALA A 400 -23.85 9.70 -1.08
CA ALA A 400 -22.78 10.43 -0.40
C ALA A 400 -21.64 9.51 0.08
N SER A 401 -21.97 8.35 0.64
CA SER A 401 -20.96 7.39 1.10
C SER A 401 -20.14 6.83 -0.06
N GLU A 402 -20.77 6.53 -1.18
CA GLU A 402 -20.11 6.06 -2.41
C GLU A 402 -19.14 7.10 -2.99
N ILE A 403 -19.56 8.37 -3.03
CA ILE A 403 -18.70 9.46 -3.50
C ILE A 403 -17.49 9.64 -2.58
N ILE A 404 -17.69 9.64 -1.25
CA ILE A 404 -16.62 9.78 -0.27
C ILE A 404 -15.60 8.63 -0.39
N ALA A 405 -16.07 7.39 -0.54
CA ALA A 405 -15.21 6.22 -0.70
C ALA A 405 -14.34 6.31 -1.96
N ARG A 406 -14.88 6.87 -3.04
CA ARG A 406 -14.14 7.04 -4.31
C ARG A 406 -13.28 8.30 -4.36
N ALA A 407 -13.63 9.33 -3.60
CA ALA A 407 -12.84 10.57 -3.53
C ALA A 407 -11.38 10.32 -3.10
N ILE A 408 -11.10 9.25 -2.34
CA ILE A 408 -9.74 8.86 -1.94
C ILE A 408 -8.86 8.60 -3.17
N TRP A 409 -9.45 8.10 -4.26
CA TRP A 409 -8.77 7.69 -5.49
C TRP A 409 -8.73 8.78 -6.58
N ALA A 410 -9.26 9.95 -6.28
CA ALA A 410 -9.25 11.12 -7.15
C ALA A 410 -8.45 12.26 -6.52
N ASP A 411 -8.22 13.31 -7.29
CA ASP A 411 -7.55 14.54 -6.83
C ASP A 411 -8.54 15.69 -6.63
N LEU A 412 -9.64 15.64 -7.37
CA LEU A 412 -10.73 16.60 -7.33
C LEU A 412 -12.05 15.85 -7.49
N VAL A 413 -13.09 16.28 -6.78
CA VAL A 413 -14.44 15.77 -6.93
C VAL A 413 -15.30 16.86 -7.54
N VAL A 414 -15.99 16.57 -8.65
CA VAL A 414 -16.95 17.49 -9.30
C VAL A 414 -18.36 17.01 -9.05
N LEU A 415 -19.18 17.85 -8.47
CA LEU A 415 -20.54 17.54 -8.05
C LEU A 415 -21.55 18.56 -8.58
N HIS A 416 -22.71 18.08 -8.99
CA HIS A 416 -23.83 18.93 -9.30
C HIS A 416 -24.54 19.40 -8.02
N LEU A 417 -24.71 20.72 -7.86
CA LEU A 417 -25.31 21.36 -6.68
C LEU A 417 -26.84 21.45 -6.84
N ASN A 418 -27.56 20.31 -6.86
CA ASN A 418 -29.00 20.26 -6.97
C ASN A 418 -29.75 20.57 -5.68
N HIS A 419 -29.17 20.17 -4.55
CA HIS A 419 -29.80 20.30 -3.24
C HIS A 419 -28.80 20.89 -2.25
N PRO A 420 -28.61 22.22 -2.26
CA PRO A 420 -27.78 22.90 -1.28
C PRO A 420 -28.34 22.67 0.14
N PRO A 421 -27.50 22.77 1.18
CA PRO A 421 -27.94 22.59 2.56
C PRO A 421 -29.10 23.53 2.90
N GLY A 422 -30.18 22.97 3.43
CA GLY A 422 -31.39 23.72 3.74
C GLY A 422 -31.20 24.73 4.90
N GLU A 423 -32.11 25.70 5.03
CA GLU A 423 -32.06 26.68 6.12
C GLU A 423 -32.41 26.10 7.47
N LYS A 424 -33.34 25.12 7.50
CA LYS A 424 -33.82 24.49 8.73
C LYS A 424 -32.86 23.39 9.20
N LEU A 425 -32.79 23.17 10.52
CA LEU A 425 -31.91 22.21 11.17
C LEU A 425 -32.01 20.79 10.55
N LEU A 426 -33.22 20.29 10.37
CA LEU A 426 -33.43 18.96 9.75
C LEU A 426 -32.95 18.88 8.31
N GLY A 427 -33.13 19.93 7.49
CA GLY A 427 -32.63 20.00 6.12
C GLY A 427 -31.10 20.06 6.04
N ARG A 428 -30.44 20.62 7.07
CA ARG A 428 -28.97 20.61 7.18
C ARG A 428 -28.43 19.24 7.56
N LEU A 429 -29.08 18.57 8.50
CA LEU A 429 -28.68 17.21 8.94
C LEU A 429 -28.84 16.17 7.85
N SER A 430 -29.93 16.26 7.05
CA SER A 430 -30.19 15.31 5.97
C SER A 430 -29.46 15.58 4.67
N SER A 431 -28.64 16.63 4.58
CA SER A 431 -27.94 17.00 3.36
C SER A 431 -26.77 16.07 3.07
N GLY A 432 -26.93 15.19 2.09
CA GLY A 432 -25.84 14.34 1.56
C GLY A 432 -24.65 15.17 1.05
N PHE A 433 -24.91 16.36 0.48
CA PHE A 433 -23.87 17.28 0.01
C PHE A 433 -22.98 17.77 1.16
N ARG A 434 -23.59 18.13 2.30
CA ARG A 434 -22.87 18.53 3.50
C ARG A 434 -22.00 17.39 4.05
N LYS A 435 -22.52 16.15 4.05
CA LYS A 435 -21.76 14.95 4.42
C LYS A 435 -20.53 14.77 3.54
N ILE A 436 -20.67 15.00 2.22
CA ILE A 436 -19.53 14.91 1.30
C ILE A 436 -18.49 15.97 1.61
N ILE A 437 -18.88 17.26 1.79
CA ILE A 437 -17.93 18.34 2.11
C ILE A 437 -17.20 18.07 3.43
N HIS A 438 -17.89 17.54 4.45
CA HIS A 438 -17.26 17.25 5.74
C HIS A 438 -16.27 16.10 5.69
N ARG A 439 -16.52 15.09 4.86
CA ARG A 439 -15.78 13.81 4.89
C ARG A 439 -14.88 13.57 3.67
N SER A 440 -15.09 14.30 2.57
CA SER A 440 -14.22 14.15 1.40
C SER A 440 -12.77 14.46 1.75
N PRO A 441 -11.82 13.59 1.42
CA PRO A 441 -10.40 13.86 1.58
C PRO A 441 -9.84 14.78 0.48
N ARG A 442 -10.66 15.18 -0.48
CA ARG A 442 -10.25 15.95 -1.68
C ARG A 442 -11.04 17.24 -1.82
N PRO A 443 -10.48 18.25 -2.51
CA PRO A 443 -11.24 19.43 -2.90
C PRO A 443 -12.49 19.06 -3.70
N ILE A 444 -13.53 19.90 -3.61
CA ILE A 444 -14.81 19.67 -4.26
C ILE A 444 -15.17 20.90 -5.12
N LEU A 445 -15.40 20.68 -6.41
CA LEU A 445 -16.03 21.68 -7.27
C LEU A 445 -17.54 21.43 -7.28
N ALA A 446 -18.29 22.33 -6.64
CA ALA A 446 -19.74 22.35 -6.64
C ALA A 446 -20.24 23.21 -7.81
N VAL A 447 -20.98 22.60 -8.77
CA VAL A 447 -21.47 23.28 -9.95
C VAL A 447 -22.99 23.49 -9.82
N PRO A 448 -23.52 24.73 -9.80
CA PRO A 448 -24.94 25.00 -9.77
C PRO A 448 -25.65 24.53 -11.04
N THR A 449 -26.98 24.30 -10.95
CA THR A 449 -27.80 23.84 -12.07
C THR A 449 -27.81 24.84 -13.24
N GLY A 450 -27.56 24.34 -14.45
CA GLY A 450 -27.71 25.13 -15.69
C GLY A 450 -26.63 26.18 -15.92
N VAL A 451 -25.60 26.24 -15.09
CA VAL A 451 -24.50 27.20 -15.22
C VAL A 451 -23.47 26.69 -16.22
N GLN A 452 -22.99 27.58 -17.06
CA GLN A 452 -21.77 27.41 -17.86
C GLN A 452 -20.81 28.54 -17.50
N SER A 453 -19.61 28.18 -17.02
CA SER A 453 -18.61 29.13 -16.59
C SER A 453 -17.25 28.81 -17.22
N PRO A 454 -16.55 29.80 -17.79
CA PRO A 454 -15.19 29.61 -18.26
C PRO A 454 -14.20 29.45 -17.11
N MET A 455 -14.58 29.76 -15.85
CA MET A 455 -13.72 29.68 -14.66
C MET A 455 -12.36 30.38 -14.89
N ASP A 456 -12.39 31.63 -15.36
CA ASP A 456 -11.22 32.44 -15.69
C ASP A 456 -11.09 33.70 -14.80
N ARG A 457 -12.10 33.97 -13.96
CA ARG A 457 -12.07 35.05 -12.95
C ARG A 457 -12.43 34.48 -11.58
N ALA A 458 -11.42 34.28 -10.75
CA ALA A 458 -11.55 33.67 -9.46
C ALA A 458 -11.61 34.68 -8.33
N LEU A 459 -12.50 34.45 -7.37
CA LEU A 459 -12.47 35.11 -6.06
C LEU A 459 -12.06 34.10 -5.00
N LEU A 460 -11.05 34.41 -4.22
CA LEU A 460 -10.67 33.66 -3.01
C LEU A 460 -11.26 34.34 -1.77
N ALA A 461 -12.11 33.63 -1.02
CA ALA A 461 -12.53 34.03 0.32
C ALA A 461 -11.51 33.52 1.34
N TYR A 462 -10.75 34.46 1.95
CA TYR A 462 -9.65 34.14 2.84
C TYR A 462 -9.84 34.73 4.23
N ASP A 463 -9.67 33.93 5.30
CA ASP A 463 -9.75 34.37 6.70
C ASP A 463 -8.52 33.96 7.53
N GLY A 464 -7.51 33.35 6.90
CA GLY A 464 -6.26 32.91 7.53
C GLY A 464 -6.32 31.61 8.29
N GLU A 465 -7.49 30.94 8.33
CA GLU A 465 -7.63 29.63 8.95
C GLU A 465 -7.08 28.51 8.04
N ALA A 466 -6.78 27.34 8.63
CA ALA A 466 -6.07 26.27 7.95
C ALA A 466 -6.69 25.84 6.60
N LYS A 467 -8.02 25.80 6.51
CA LYS A 467 -8.71 25.41 5.26
C LYS A 467 -8.73 26.53 4.23
N SER A 468 -8.75 27.80 4.66
CA SER A 468 -8.61 28.92 3.75
C SER A 468 -7.16 29.08 3.25
N GLN A 469 -6.17 28.64 4.03
CA GLN A 469 -4.79 28.53 3.57
C GLN A 469 -4.66 27.47 2.45
N GLU A 470 -5.35 26.33 2.55
CA GLU A 470 -5.41 25.36 1.44
C GLU A 470 -6.10 25.95 0.21
N ALA A 471 -7.18 26.74 0.40
CA ALA A 471 -7.82 27.46 -0.70
C ALA A 471 -6.87 28.51 -1.34
N LEU A 472 -6.05 29.20 -0.56
CA LEU A 472 -5.02 30.13 -1.05
C LEU A 472 -3.97 29.38 -1.91
N PHE A 473 -3.51 28.23 -1.44
CA PHE A 473 -2.59 27.41 -2.22
C PHE A 473 -3.19 26.98 -3.57
N VAL A 474 -4.43 26.49 -3.57
CA VAL A 474 -5.12 26.10 -4.81
C VAL A 474 -5.38 27.31 -5.70
N ALA A 475 -5.73 28.47 -5.13
CA ALA A 475 -5.92 29.71 -5.87
C ALA A 475 -4.62 30.16 -6.58
N ALA A 476 -3.49 30.08 -5.89
CA ALA A 476 -2.18 30.37 -6.47
C ALA A 476 -1.88 29.42 -7.64
N TYR A 477 -2.10 28.11 -7.43
CA TYR A 477 -1.89 27.12 -8.47
C TYR A 477 -2.72 27.38 -9.73
N ILE A 478 -4.04 27.59 -9.59
CA ILE A 478 -4.90 27.82 -10.75
C ILE A 478 -4.61 29.17 -11.45
N ALA A 479 -4.26 30.21 -10.69
CA ALA A 479 -3.86 31.49 -11.26
C ALA A 479 -2.61 31.34 -12.14
N GLN A 480 -1.61 30.62 -11.66
CA GLN A 480 -0.37 30.38 -12.39
C GLN A 480 -0.53 29.40 -13.55
N ARG A 481 -1.24 28.29 -13.33
CA ARG A 481 -1.36 27.21 -14.30
C ARG A 481 -2.41 27.44 -15.38
N TRP A 482 -3.57 27.99 -14.98
CA TRP A 482 -4.70 28.21 -15.90
C TRP A 482 -4.79 29.67 -16.38
N GLY A 483 -3.92 30.56 -15.89
CA GLY A 483 -3.93 31.98 -16.24
C GLY A 483 -5.18 32.71 -15.76
N VAL A 484 -5.76 32.27 -14.64
CA VAL A 484 -7.00 32.82 -14.06
C VAL A 484 -6.72 34.17 -13.39
N GLN A 485 -7.54 35.18 -13.64
CA GLN A 485 -7.50 36.43 -12.91
C GLN A 485 -7.97 36.20 -11.47
N LEU A 486 -7.16 36.62 -10.48
CA LEU A 486 -7.43 36.34 -9.07
C LEU A 486 -7.77 37.62 -8.31
N ALA A 487 -8.87 37.58 -7.58
CA ALA A 487 -9.19 38.53 -6.51
C ALA A 487 -9.21 37.78 -5.17
N VAL A 488 -8.85 38.48 -4.08
CA VAL A 488 -8.86 37.96 -2.71
C VAL A 488 -9.70 38.84 -1.83
N VAL A 489 -10.64 38.27 -1.08
CA VAL A 489 -11.46 39.02 -0.12
C VAL A 489 -11.26 38.46 1.29
N THR A 490 -10.98 39.35 2.22
CA THR A 490 -10.99 39.10 3.67
C THR A 490 -12.10 39.93 4.32
N VAL A 491 -12.97 39.27 5.10
CA VAL A 491 -14.06 39.90 5.83
C VAL A 491 -13.70 40.00 7.31
N LEU A 492 -13.53 41.23 7.81
CA LEU A 492 -13.14 41.50 9.17
C LEU A 492 -14.30 41.22 10.13
N LYS A 493 -14.15 40.22 11.00
CA LYS A 493 -15.12 39.88 12.06
C LYS A 493 -14.78 40.56 13.37
N GLU A 494 -13.48 40.69 13.66
CA GLU A 494 -12.91 41.29 14.88
C GLU A 494 -11.46 41.73 14.59
N ALA A 495 -10.81 42.43 15.53
CA ALA A 495 -9.41 42.84 15.43
C ALA A 495 -8.41 41.65 15.16
N THR A 496 -8.82 40.43 15.45
CA THR A 496 -8.03 39.20 15.20
C THR A 496 -7.79 38.90 13.71
N HIS A 497 -8.52 39.55 12.79
CA HIS A 497 -8.38 39.36 11.35
C HIS A 497 -7.52 40.43 10.68
N GLU A 498 -7.04 41.44 11.45
CA GLU A 498 -6.09 42.43 10.94
C GLU A 498 -4.78 41.77 10.50
N GLY A 499 -4.32 42.09 9.29
CA GLY A 499 -3.09 41.53 8.71
C GLY A 499 -3.25 40.23 7.93
N LYS A 500 -4.39 39.52 7.98
CA LYS A 500 -4.59 38.29 7.22
C LYS A 500 -4.52 38.49 5.72
N LEU A 501 -5.10 39.57 5.21
CA LEU A 501 -5.02 39.91 3.79
C LEU A 501 -3.56 40.14 3.36
N ALA A 502 -2.73 40.77 4.21
CA ALA A 502 -1.31 40.98 3.94
C ALA A 502 -0.52 39.64 3.90
N GLU A 503 -0.90 38.65 4.71
CA GLU A 503 -0.33 37.28 4.63
C GLU A 503 -0.60 36.64 3.26
N ALA A 504 -1.85 36.68 2.79
CA ALA A 504 -2.22 36.16 1.48
C ALA A 504 -1.52 36.92 0.35
N GLN A 505 -1.43 38.25 0.44
CA GLN A 505 -0.73 39.08 -0.52
C GLN A 505 0.76 38.71 -0.60
N ALA A 506 1.45 38.64 0.53
CA ALA A 506 2.87 38.26 0.57
C ALA A 506 3.11 36.88 -0.03
N TYR A 507 2.21 35.91 0.24
CA TYR A 507 2.30 34.58 -0.35
C TYR A 507 2.17 34.61 -1.87
N LEU A 508 1.15 35.28 -2.41
CA LEU A 508 0.89 35.36 -3.86
C LEU A 508 1.99 36.11 -4.60
N GLU A 509 2.48 37.22 -4.04
CA GLU A 509 3.61 38.00 -4.59
C GLU A 509 4.90 37.17 -4.64
N ASN A 510 5.18 36.37 -3.61
CA ASN A 510 6.32 35.44 -3.60
C ASN A 510 6.22 34.36 -4.68
N GLN A 511 5.00 34.01 -5.09
CA GLN A 511 4.74 33.08 -6.21
C GLN A 511 4.69 33.80 -7.58
N GLY A 512 4.93 35.11 -7.61
CA GLY A 512 4.86 35.92 -8.83
C GLY A 512 3.45 36.14 -9.37
N ILE A 513 2.43 36.02 -8.52
CA ILE A 513 1.02 36.15 -8.90
C ILE A 513 0.51 37.53 -8.54
N THR A 514 -0.08 38.22 -9.53
CA THR A 514 -0.76 39.49 -9.33
C THR A 514 -2.23 39.24 -9.04
N ALA A 515 -2.75 39.79 -7.96
CA ALA A 515 -4.17 39.66 -7.57
C ALA A 515 -4.73 41.04 -7.13
N VAL A 516 -6.06 41.15 -7.12
CA VAL A 516 -6.79 42.29 -6.54
C VAL A 516 -7.16 41.92 -5.10
N TYR A 517 -7.00 42.87 -4.18
CA TYR A 517 -7.20 42.60 -2.75
C TYR A 517 -8.31 43.46 -2.18
N HIS A 518 -9.29 42.83 -1.53
CA HIS A 518 -10.43 43.49 -0.88
C HIS A 518 -10.46 43.16 0.61
N GLU A 519 -10.49 44.20 1.42
CA GLU A 519 -10.80 44.09 2.84
C GLU A 519 -12.19 44.69 3.08
N ARG A 520 -13.07 43.94 3.69
CA ARG A 520 -14.47 44.37 3.93
C ARG A 520 -14.83 44.21 5.40
N PRO A 521 -15.50 45.20 6.01
CA PRO A 521 -16.11 44.99 7.32
C PRO A 521 -17.24 43.97 7.20
N ARG A 522 -17.48 43.20 8.26
CA ARG A 522 -18.60 42.25 8.28
C ARG A 522 -19.92 43.05 8.35
N PRO A 523 -20.81 42.94 7.36
CA PRO A 523 -22.13 43.53 7.40
C PRO A 523 -23.06 42.78 8.38
N ASP A 524 -24.15 43.44 8.82
CA ASP A 524 -25.18 42.80 9.68
C ASP A 524 -25.80 41.57 9.05
N SER A 525 -25.89 41.53 7.71
CA SER A 525 -26.35 40.39 6.91
C SER A 525 -25.38 39.19 6.89
N GLY A 526 -24.17 39.34 7.43
CA GLY A 526 -23.19 38.26 7.62
C GLY A 526 -22.06 38.24 6.57
N THR A 527 -21.01 37.45 6.87
CA THR A 527 -19.78 37.33 6.07
C THR A 527 -20.05 36.96 4.61
N SER A 528 -21.02 36.06 4.36
CA SER A 528 -21.37 35.61 3.00
C SER A 528 -21.85 36.76 2.10
N GLN A 529 -22.56 37.74 2.65
CA GLN A 529 -23.03 38.87 1.88
C GLN A 529 -21.88 39.74 1.35
N ALA A 530 -20.90 40.03 2.18
CA ALA A 530 -19.71 40.78 1.76
C ALA A 530 -18.93 40.03 0.65
N ILE A 531 -18.83 38.69 0.75
CA ILE A 531 -18.19 37.89 -0.28
C ILE A 531 -18.96 37.95 -1.61
N LEU A 532 -20.30 37.85 -1.58
CA LEU A 532 -21.14 37.93 -2.76
C LEU A 532 -21.08 39.30 -3.45
N GLU A 533 -21.00 40.38 -2.67
CA GLU A 533 -20.84 41.75 -3.17
C GLU A 533 -19.51 41.91 -3.92
N VAL A 534 -18.39 41.45 -3.34
CA VAL A 534 -17.08 41.48 -4.02
C VAL A 534 -17.08 40.55 -5.25
N ALA A 535 -17.72 39.39 -5.17
CA ALA A 535 -17.82 38.51 -6.31
C ALA A 535 -18.55 39.15 -7.51
N ALA A 536 -19.59 39.97 -7.22
CA ALA A 536 -20.30 40.75 -8.22
C ALA A 536 -19.46 41.94 -8.75
N GLU A 537 -18.76 42.66 -7.89
CA GLU A 537 -17.82 43.75 -8.25
C GLU A 537 -16.75 43.25 -9.23
N GLU A 538 -16.12 42.10 -8.93
CA GLU A 538 -15.03 41.51 -9.72
C GLU A 538 -15.56 40.66 -10.91
N ASN A 539 -16.86 40.52 -11.08
CA ASN A 539 -17.47 39.63 -12.04
C ASN A 539 -16.92 38.22 -11.96
N SER A 540 -16.74 37.71 -10.76
CA SER A 540 -16.10 36.42 -10.51
C SER A 540 -17.01 35.28 -10.99
N ASN A 541 -16.42 34.34 -11.72
CA ASN A 541 -17.13 33.19 -12.28
C ASN A 541 -16.65 31.84 -11.73
N ILE A 542 -15.80 31.89 -10.70
CA ILE A 542 -15.48 30.78 -9.77
C ILE A 542 -15.14 31.40 -8.41
N LEU A 543 -15.65 30.78 -7.33
CA LEU A 543 -15.34 31.14 -5.95
C LEU A 543 -14.54 30.03 -5.27
N LEU A 544 -13.38 30.38 -4.70
CA LEU A 544 -12.58 29.46 -3.87
C LEU A 544 -12.79 29.78 -2.39
N ILE A 545 -13.01 28.75 -1.59
CA ILE A 545 -13.27 28.90 -0.15
C ILE A 545 -12.79 27.66 0.62
N GLY A 546 -12.38 27.84 1.86
CA GLY A 546 -12.16 26.74 2.82
C GLY A 546 -13.47 26.03 3.17
N GLY A 547 -13.39 24.73 3.40
CA GLY A 547 -14.55 23.93 3.85
C GLY A 547 -14.98 24.32 5.29
N TYR A 548 -15.92 23.60 5.86
CA TYR A 548 -16.43 23.84 7.22
C TYR A 548 -15.34 23.80 8.29
N GLU A 549 -15.17 24.83 9.11
CA GLU A 549 -14.10 24.98 10.11
C GLU A 549 -14.50 24.52 11.50
N ALA A 550 -15.67 24.98 11.99
CA ALA A 550 -16.14 24.64 13.32
C ALA A 550 -16.57 23.16 13.42
N SER A 551 -16.70 22.65 14.64
CA SER A 551 -17.22 21.30 14.83
C SER A 551 -18.59 21.14 14.14
N PRO A 552 -18.89 19.98 13.57
CA PRO A 552 -20.14 19.73 12.87
C PRO A 552 -21.39 20.10 13.68
N VAL A 553 -21.36 19.88 15.00
CA VAL A 553 -22.46 20.21 15.92
C VAL A 553 -22.77 21.70 15.94
N VAL A 554 -21.75 22.56 16.08
CA VAL A 554 -21.91 24.01 16.13
C VAL A 554 -22.44 24.55 14.80
N GLN A 555 -21.93 24.08 13.68
CA GLN A 555 -22.35 24.52 12.34
C GLN A 555 -23.75 24.06 11.96
N VAL A 556 -24.17 22.88 12.40
CA VAL A 556 -25.53 22.39 12.18
C VAL A 556 -26.55 23.30 12.88
N VAL A 557 -26.22 23.77 14.10
CA VAL A 557 -27.12 24.62 14.88
C VAL A 557 -27.15 26.04 14.36
N LEU A 558 -25.98 26.65 14.09
CA LEU A 558 -25.87 28.09 13.76
C LEU A 558 -25.91 28.38 12.25
N GLY A 559 -25.66 27.36 11.40
CA GLY A 559 -25.43 27.57 9.97
C GLY A 559 -23.98 28.03 9.69
N SER A 560 -23.59 28.09 8.42
CA SER A 560 -22.25 28.52 8.02
C SER A 560 -22.28 29.50 6.86
N THR A 561 -21.21 30.28 6.71
CA THR A 561 -20.98 31.13 5.54
C THR A 561 -21.03 30.30 4.27
N LEU A 562 -20.44 29.11 4.27
CA LEU A 562 -20.44 28.18 3.14
C LEU A 562 -21.86 27.71 2.75
N ASP A 563 -22.72 27.36 3.72
CA ASP A 563 -24.09 26.94 3.43
C ASP A 563 -24.88 28.05 2.68
N ARG A 564 -24.64 29.30 3.03
CA ARG A 564 -25.28 30.43 2.36
C ARG A 564 -24.71 30.67 0.97
N LEU A 565 -23.39 30.62 0.80
CA LEU A 565 -22.75 30.73 -0.50
C LEU A 565 -23.19 29.61 -1.46
N LEU A 566 -23.31 28.36 -0.99
CA LEU A 566 -23.84 27.25 -1.78
C LEU A 566 -25.28 27.47 -2.27
N ARG A 567 -26.08 28.31 -1.59
CA ARG A 567 -27.46 28.62 -2.01
C ARG A 567 -27.55 29.86 -2.91
N GLU A 568 -26.72 30.86 -2.66
CA GLU A 568 -26.87 32.19 -3.23
C GLU A 568 -25.90 32.51 -4.37
N PHE A 569 -24.72 31.86 -4.37
CA PHE A 569 -23.72 32.05 -5.43
C PHE A 569 -24.11 31.22 -6.67
N SER A 570 -24.29 31.90 -7.80
CA SER A 570 -24.79 31.28 -9.03
C SER A 570 -23.70 30.72 -9.96
N GLN A 571 -22.44 30.70 -9.54
CA GLN A 571 -21.29 30.21 -10.28
C GLN A 571 -20.63 29.04 -9.55
N PRO A 572 -19.71 28.28 -10.18
CA PRO A 572 -19.00 27.19 -9.51
C PRO A 572 -18.27 27.60 -8.23
N LEU A 573 -18.36 26.76 -7.18
CA LEU A 573 -17.60 26.90 -5.94
C LEU A 573 -16.56 25.79 -5.83
N LEU A 574 -15.31 26.15 -5.67
CA LEU A 574 -14.22 25.24 -5.34
C LEU A 574 -13.97 25.27 -3.82
N ILE A 575 -14.33 24.18 -3.16
CA ILE A 575 -14.26 24.02 -1.71
C ILE A 575 -13.00 23.24 -1.38
N CYS A 576 -12.06 23.90 -0.71
CA CYS A 576 -10.76 23.35 -0.35
C CYS A 576 -10.74 22.84 1.10
N ARG A 577 -9.90 21.84 1.36
CA ARG A 577 -9.82 21.20 2.66
C ARG A 577 -8.39 21.01 3.13
#